data_eafb92308f0917527ac15499f7d97ced
#
_entry.id   eafb92308f0917527ac15499f7d97ced
#
_cell.length_a   1.000
_cell.length_b   1.000
_cell.length_c   1.000
_cell.angle_alpha   90.00
_cell.angle_beta   90.00
_cell.angle_gamma   90.00
#
_symmetry.space_group_name_H-M   'P 1'
#
loop_
_entity.id
_entity.type
_entity.pdbx_description
1 polymer ?
#
loop_
_entity_poly.entity_id
_entity_poly.type
_entity_poly.pdbx_seq_one_letter_code
_entity_poly.pdbx_strand_id
1 'polypeptide(L)'
;MGSRPNCSSTDAILLKQLFYDGLAILRKSAIIFNNDCKAAFDRMIPSVGGIALRRLGASTNAVSTLLNTLQQMRYKVRTSLGISEASFSNLNNWVLGTLQGSGASPCLWLAITCVLLGAMRKRSPGVTFQNPQGTLECNRIGEAYVDDTEFWLTIPDTDIVQLAKEMQDIAQHWEQLLYTTGGALALEKCFYVALEWSFPNDEHTLHAPSTLGTSIQLTSGNDYNTFTPIVQSHPSEGRRNLGAWIAPDGNNSADLQILCGKGLSMSINIAASHLQRHEVILAYKMMLQPAMKYTLSSTTLNTLECTQVDRSYLPTMLSHMGFNRNTKQLLLFGPPSLGAIGFTNTWTDQGIAQVQLFLGQIRKKEEIGLLLHIIMENLQLVIGSSRPLFTYPLLQVLKFCPRNWIINVWDFLLSINGTIQLEKSWHLETQRTNDLFLMDTIMNCADHYVAPP
;
A
#
# COMPACT_ATOMS: atom_id res chain seq x y z
N MET A 1 6.00 -7.43 5.76
CA MET A 1 5.18 -8.40 4.97
C MET A 1 5.99 -9.20 3.98
N GLY A 2 7.00 -8.63 3.33
CA GLY A 2 7.87 -9.36 2.41
C GLY A 2 8.48 -10.62 3.04
N SER A 3 8.57 -11.69 2.28
CA SER A 3 9.06 -13.02 2.70
C SER A 3 8.19 -13.77 3.72
N ARG A 4 7.01 -13.24 4.08
CA ARG A 4 6.05 -13.96 4.92
C ARG A 4 5.11 -14.81 4.04
N PRO A 5 4.84 -16.08 4.39
CA PRO A 5 3.87 -16.89 3.65
C PRO A 5 2.50 -16.22 3.58
N ASN A 6 1.81 -16.37 2.45
CA ASN A 6 0.47 -15.82 2.20
C ASN A 6 0.36 -14.28 2.24
N CYS A 7 1.47 -13.55 2.24
CA CYS A 7 1.51 -12.10 2.08
C CYS A 7 2.10 -11.72 0.73
N SER A 8 1.44 -10.79 0.05
CA SER A 8 1.86 -10.26 -1.26
C SER A 8 2.21 -8.77 -1.16
N SER A 9 2.83 -8.24 -2.21
CA SER A 9 3.03 -6.78 -2.31
C SER A 9 1.71 -6.02 -2.37
N THR A 10 0.67 -6.60 -2.96
CA THR A 10 -0.67 -5.99 -2.98
C THR A 10 -1.31 -5.92 -1.60
N ASP A 11 -1.04 -6.89 -0.72
CA ASP A 11 -1.49 -6.83 0.69
C ASP A 11 -0.81 -5.67 1.43
N ALA A 12 0.47 -5.44 1.18
CA ALA A 12 1.21 -4.33 1.76
C ALA A 12 0.69 -2.97 1.25
N ILE A 13 0.49 -2.84 -0.07
CA ILE A 13 -0.06 -1.62 -0.67
C ILE A 13 -1.47 -1.34 -0.12
N LEU A 14 -2.32 -2.37 0.00
CA LEU A 14 -3.65 -2.23 0.60
C LEU A 14 -3.58 -1.79 2.05
N LEU A 15 -2.69 -2.38 2.85
CA LEU A 15 -2.52 -1.99 4.26
C LEU A 15 -2.19 -0.50 4.39
N LYS A 16 -1.29 -0.01 3.55
CA LYS A 16 -0.92 1.41 3.52
C LYS A 16 -2.10 2.30 3.10
N GLN A 17 -2.86 1.89 2.08
CA GLN A 17 -4.04 2.61 1.65
C GLN A 17 -5.09 2.68 2.77
N LEU A 18 -5.38 1.54 3.41
CA LEU A 18 -6.34 1.47 4.54
C LEU A 18 -5.86 2.28 5.74
N PHE A 19 -4.55 2.37 5.97
CA PHE A 19 -4.00 3.22 7.00
C PHE A 19 -4.31 4.70 6.74
N TYR A 20 -4.07 5.19 5.53
CA TYR A 20 -4.40 6.57 5.16
C TYR A 20 -5.90 6.83 5.19
N ASP A 21 -6.70 5.89 4.68
CA ASP A 21 -8.15 5.96 4.73
C ASP A 21 -8.66 6.04 6.19
N GLY A 22 -8.10 5.23 7.09
CA GLY A 22 -8.42 5.23 8.51
C GLY A 22 -8.07 6.54 9.20
N LEU A 23 -6.91 7.13 8.90
CA LEU A 23 -6.54 8.46 9.41
C LEU A 23 -7.54 9.54 8.93
N ALA A 24 -7.93 9.48 7.65
CA ALA A 24 -8.87 10.44 7.06
C ALA A 24 -10.29 10.30 7.64
N ILE A 25 -10.81 9.07 7.78
CA ILE A 25 -12.14 8.80 8.33
C ILE A 25 -12.22 9.20 9.81
N LEU A 26 -11.18 8.88 10.58
CA LEU A 26 -11.10 9.19 12.01
C LEU A 26 -10.50 10.58 12.31
N ARG A 27 -10.07 11.31 11.27
CA ARG A 27 -9.47 12.64 11.37
C ARG A 27 -8.33 12.70 12.39
N LYS A 28 -7.46 11.68 12.35
CA LYS A 28 -6.30 11.58 13.25
C LYS A 28 -5.10 12.28 12.64
N SER A 29 -4.53 13.25 13.36
CA SER A 29 -3.23 13.83 13.00
C SER A 29 -2.13 12.81 13.21
N ALA A 30 -1.18 12.74 12.27
CA ALA A 30 -0.13 11.74 12.25
C ALA A 30 1.18 12.25 11.66
N ILE A 31 2.27 11.67 12.09
CA ILE A 31 3.57 11.74 11.40
C ILE A 31 3.88 10.35 10.85
N ILE A 32 4.30 10.33 9.59
CA ILE A 32 4.66 9.13 8.86
C ILE A 32 6.11 9.28 8.41
N PHE A 33 6.98 8.40 8.85
CA PHE A 33 8.39 8.39 8.46
C PHE A 33 8.68 7.20 7.57
N ASN A 34 9.00 7.47 6.30
CA ASN A 34 9.38 6.46 5.31
C ASN A 34 10.90 6.40 5.19
N ASN A 35 11.46 5.20 5.19
CA ASN A 35 12.89 5.01 5.13
C ASN A 35 13.29 3.88 4.19
N ASP A 36 14.45 4.03 3.57
CA ASP A 36 15.07 3.08 2.64
C ASP A 36 16.40 2.61 3.24
N CYS A 37 16.60 1.30 3.31
CA CYS A 37 17.85 0.73 3.81
C CYS A 37 18.89 0.67 2.70
N LYS A 38 20.03 1.32 2.91
CA LYS A 38 21.15 1.33 1.96
C LYS A 38 21.76 -0.07 1.80
N ALA A 39 21.60 -0.67 0.61
CA ALA A 39 22.20 -1.97 0.27
C ALA A 39 21.97 -3.05 1.37
N ALA A 40 20.74 -3.25 1.78
CA ALA A 40 20.35 -4.05 2.94
C ALA A 40 21.04 -5.42 3.01
N PHE A 41 21.04 -6.18 1.90
CA PHE A 41 21.66 -7.51 1.86
C PHE A 41 23.19 -7.48 1.83
N ASP A 42 23.79 -6.44 1.26
CA ASP A 42 25.24 -6.35 1.08
C ASP A 42 25.95 -5.79 2.33
N ARG A 43 25.20 -5.13 3.21
CA ARG A 43 25.72 -4.54 4.46
C ARG A 43 25.46 -5.39 5.69
N MET A 44 24.46 -6.25 5.64
CA MET A 44 24.06 -7.08 6.78
C MET A 44 25.23 -7.97 7.28
N ILE A 45 25.49 -7.94 8.58
CA ILE A 45 26.47 -8.80 9.22
C ILE A 45 25.87 -10.21 9.39
N PRO A 46 26.37 -11.25 8.70
CA PRO A 46 25.76 -12.58 8.75
C PRO A 46 25.66 -13.19 10.15
N SER A 47 26.65 -12.94 11.03
CA SER A 47 26.62 -13.42 12.42
C SER A 47 25.47 -12.80 13.22
N VAL A 48 25.13 -11.54 12.99
CA VAL A 48 23.95 -10.90 13.63
C VAL A 48 22.67 -11.55 13.14
N GLY A 49 22.59 -11.88 11.83
CA GLY A 49 21.49 -12.68 11.28
C GLY A 49 21.39 -14.06 11.95
N GLY A 50 22.51 -14.70 12.20
CA GLY A 50 22.56 -15.97 12.94
C GLY A 50 22.04 -15.85 14.37
N ILE A 51 22.40 -14.77 15.09
CA ILE A 51 21.87 -14.47 16.43
C ILE A 51 20.35 -14.26 16.38
N ALA A 52 19.87 -13.51 15.39
CA ALA A 52 18.43 -13.27 15.18
C ALA A 52 17.67 -14.58 14.93
N LEU A 53 18.20 -15.44 14.05
CA LEU A 53 17.60 -16.76 13.77
C LEU A 53 17.53 -17.62 15.04
N ARG A 54 18.59 -17.64 15.84
CA ARG A 54 18.58 -18.36 17.13
C ARG A 54 17.54 -17.79 18.09
N ARG A 55 17.40 -16.48 18.16
CA ARG A 55 16.36 -15.80 18.96
C ARG A 55 14.96 -16.21 18.53
N LEU A 56 14.77 -16.50 17.24
CA LEU A 56 13.50 -16.95 16.66
C LEU A 56 13.31 -18.48 16.73
N GLY A 57 14.22 -19.24 17.37
CA GLY A 57 14.08 -20.66 17.62
C GLY A 57 14.82 -21.59 16.66
N ALA A 58 15.66 -21.06 15.75
CA ALA A 58 16.49 -21.92 14.89
C ALA A 58 17.55 -22.67 15.71
N SER A 59 17.80 -23.93 15.37
CA SER A 59 18.81 -24.76 16.06
C SER A 59 20.23 -24.24 15.83
N THR A 60 21.12 -24.46 16.81
CA THR A 60 22.53 -24.07 16.71
C THR A 60 23.20 -24.70 15.47
N ASN A 61 22.93 -25.98 15.21
CA ASN A 61 23.52 -26.70 14.08
C ASN A 61 23.09 -26.10 12.73
N ALA A 62 21.81 -25.79 12.56
CA ALA A 62 21.29 -25.16 11.36
C ALA A 62 21.93 -23.78 11.11
N VAL A 63 22.02 -22.95 12.14
CA VAL A 63 22.64 -21.62 12.04
C VAL A 63 24.12 -21.72 11.78
N SER A 64 24.86 -22.62 12.47
CA SER A 64 26.28 -22.82 12.23
C SER A 64 26.56 -23.31 10.81
N THR A 65 25.76 -24.26 10.28
CA THR A 65 25.87 -24.72 8.90
C THR A 65 25.65 -23.57 7.92
N LEU A 66 24.61 -22.77 8.11
CA LEU A 66 24.32 -21.60 7.26
C LEU A 66 25.48 -20.60 7.26
N LEU A 67 25.97 -20.22 8.46
CA LEU A 67 27.07 -19.26 8.57
C LEU A 67 28.39 -19.81 7.98
N ASN A 68 28.72 -21.05 8.24
CA ASN A 68 29.88 -21.69 7.65
C ASN A 68 29.80 -21.73 6.12
N THR A 69 28.62 -22.04 5.57
CA THR A 69 28.39 -22.00 4.13
C THR A 69 28.64 -20.60 3.57
N LEU A 70 28.04 -19.57 4.17
CA LEU A 70 28.24 -18.18 3.74
C LEU A 70 29.70 -17.73 3.82
N GLN A 71 30.46 -18.16 4.85
CA GLN A 71 31.86 -17.82 5.03
C GLN A 71 32.77 -18.49 4.01
N GLN A 72 32.39 -19.70 3.52
CA GLN A 72 33.18 -20.47 2.55
C GLN A 72 32.79 -20.18 1.11
N MET A 73 31.76 -19.38 0.86
CA MET A 73 31.34 -19.06 -0.52
C MET A 73 32.41 -18.28 -1.28
N ARG A 74 32.53 -18.62 -2.55
CA ARG A 74 33.36 -17.88 -3.51
C ARG A 74 32.45 -17.22 -4.52
N TYR A 75 32.68 -15.94 -4.75
CA TYR A 75 31.86 -15.09 -5.63
C TYR A 75 32.64 -14.77 -6.89
N LYS A 76 31.97 -14.84 -8.03
CA LYS A 76 32.49 -14.39 -9.33
C LYS A 76 31.54 -13.35 -9.92
N VAL A 77 32.12 -12.36 -10.58
CA VAL A 77 31.34 -11.34 -11.28
C VAL A 77 30.96 -11.86 -12.66
N ARG A 78 29.66 -11.81 -12.97
CA ARG A 78 29.14 -12.13 -14.31
C ARG A 78 28.77 -10.83 -15.01
N THR A 79 29.32 -10.63 -16.20
CA THR A 79 29.01 -9.51 -17.09
C THR A 79 28.50 -10.03 -18.43
N SER A 80 28.10 -9.14 -19.32
CA SER A 80 27.78 -9.47 -20.71
C SER A 80 28.97 -10.07 -21.48
N LEU A 81 30.20 -9.81 -21.01
CA LEU A 81 31.44 -10.32 -21.62
C LEU A 81 31.89 -11.69 -21.07
N GLY A 82 31.20 -12.21 -20.05
CA GLY A 82 31.52 -13.50 -19.44
C GLY A 82 31.61 -13.45 -17.92
N ILE A 83 32.19 -14.51 -17.33
CA ILE A 83 32.39 -14.66 -15.89
C ILE A 83 33.85 -14.35 -15.56
N SER A 84 34.09 -13.57 -14.50
CA SER A 84 35.45 -13.21 -14.06
C SER A 84 36.29 -14.47 -13.74
N GLU A 85 37.56 -14.47 -14.12
CA GLU A 85 38.52 -15.49 -13.70
C GLU A 85 38.80 -15.39 -12.20
N ALA A 86 38.94 -14.16 -11.69
CA ALA A 86 39.13 -13.90 -10.27
C ALA A 86 37.87 -14.21 -9.47
N SER A 87 38.04 -14.78 -8.28
CA SER A 87 36.97 -14.99 -7.31
C SER A 87 37.22 -14.20 -6.04
N PHE A 88 36.15 -13.70 -5.45
CA PHE A 88 36.15 -13.04 -4.15
C PHE A 88 35.69 -14.04 -3.09
N SER A 89 36.34 -14.05 -1.93
CA SER A 89 35.96 -14.89 -0.79
C SER A 89 36.31 -14.19 0.52
N ASN A 90 35.62 -14.55 1.59
CA ASN A 90 35.94 -14.05 2.92
C ASN A 90 37.33 -14.38 3.45
N LEU A 91 38.01 -15.37 2.83
CA LEU A 91 39.38 -15.75 3.17
C LEU A 91 40.42 -14.74 2.67
N ASN A 92 40.14 -14.09 1.52
CA ASN A 92 41.08 -13.18 0.88
C ASN A 92 40.65 -11.72 0.95
N ASN A 93 39.34 -11.46 0.93
CA ASN A 93 38.75 -10.13 1.03
C ASN A 93 37.47 -10.23 1.83
N TRP A 94 37.32 -9.42 2.85
CA TRP A 94 36.10 -9.38 3.66
C TRP A 94 34.90 -9.04 2.78
N VAL A 95 34.00 -10.01 2.62
CA VAL A 95 32.71 -9.78 1.98
C VAL A 95 31.70 -9.54 3.09
N LEU A 96 31.27 -8.31 3.21
CA LEU A 96 30.13 -7.96 4.07
C LEU A 96 28.86 -8.43 3.39
N GLY A 97 27.88 -8.84 4.18
CA GLY A 97 26.56 -9.17 3.70
C GLY A 97 26.40 -10.60 3.16
N THR A 98 25.25 -10.83 2.59
CA THR A 98 24.82 -12.13 2.04
C THR A 98 24.65 -12.07 0.52
N LEU A 99 24.88 -10.91 -0.07
CA LEU A 99 24.76 -10.55 -1.49
C LEU A 99 23.34 -10.67 -2.07
N GLN A 100 23.03 -9.79 -3.01
CA GLN A 100 21.80 -9.88 -3.79
C GLN A 100 21.80 -11.13 -4.67
N GLY A 101 20.68 -11.89 -4.62
CA GLY A 101 20.54 -13.14 -5.38
C GLY A 101 20.85 -14.42 -4.59
N SER A 102 21.38 -14.33 -3.37
CA SER A 102 21.48 -15.49 -2.48
C SER A 102 20.11 -15.86 -1.90
N GLY A 103 19.72 -17.14 -1.97
CA GLY A 103 18.48 -17.64 -1.36
C GLY A 103 18.43 -17.50 0.18
N ALA A 104 19.58 -17.34 0.84
CA ALA A 104 19.66 -17.12 2.29
C ALA A 104 19.41 -15.67 2.71
N SER A 105 19.65 -14.70 1.83
CA SER A 105 19.56 -13.27 2.14
C SER A 105 18.18 -12.83 2.63
N PRO A 106 17.05 -13.16 1.97
CA PRO A 106 15.73 -12.79 2.44
C PRO A 106 15.38 -13.37 3.81
N CYS A 107 15.82 -14.62 4.08
CA CYS A 107 15.56 -15.29 5.35
C CYS A 107 16.31 -14.63 6.51
N LEU A 108 17.59 -14.33 6.33
CA LEU A 108 18.41 -13.63 7.32
C LEU A 108 17.92 -12.22 7.57
N TRP A 109 17.59 -11.49 6.49
CA TRP A 109 17.02 -10.14 6.62
C TRP A 109 15.70 -10.13 7.36
N LEU A 110 14.79 -11.06 7.03
CA LEU A 110 13.52 -11.21 7.75
C LEU A 110 13.75 -11.48 9.24
N ALA A 111 14.69 -12.37 9.60
CA ALA A 111 15.00 -12.67 10.99
C ALA A 111 15.51 -11.43 11.74
N ILE A 112 16.44 -10.67 11.15
CA ILE A 112 16.94 -9.42 11.72
C ILE A 112 15.79 -8.42 11.89
N THR A 113 15.03 -8.16 10.81
CA THR A 113 13.95 -7.18 10.80
C THR A 113 12.87 -7.52 11.85
N CYS A 114 12.52 -8.80 12.02
CA CYS A 114 11.58 -9.23 13.07
C CYS A 114 12.09 -8.86 14.48
N VAL A 115 13.38 -9.02 14.76
CA VAL A 115 13.97 -8.67 16.04
C VAL A 115 14.00 -7.15 16.22
N LEU A 116 14.42 -6.40 15.21
CA LEU A 116 14.47 -4.93 15.26
C LEU A 116 13.08 -4.32 15.41
N LEU A 117 12.09 -4.77 14.65
CA LEU A 117 10.70 -4.30 14.79
C LEU A 117 10.10 -4.68 16.16
N GLY A 118 10.51 -5.84 16.71
CA GLY A 118 10.16 -6.23 18.08
C GLY A 118 10.70 -5.25 19.13
N ALA A 119 11.90 -4.70 18.91
CA ALA A 119 12.47 -3.65 19.75
C ALA A 119 11.73 -2.31 19.55
N MET A 120 11.43 -1.94 18.29
CA MET A 120 10.69 -0.72 17.97
C MET A 120 9.29 -0.68 18.59
N ARG A 121 8.58 -1.82 18.64
CA ARG A 121 7.25 -1.92 19.29
C ARG A 121 7.25 -1.56 20.77
N LYS A 122 8.40 -1.67 21.44
CA LYS A 122 8.54 -1.26 22.85
C LYS A 122 8.79 0.24 23.00
N ARG A 123 9.23 0.90 21.93
CA ARG A 123 9.60 2.32 21.94
C ARG A 123 8.51 3.20 21.34
N SER A 124 7.84 2.75 20.28
CA SER A 124 6.83 3.52 19.57
C SER A 124 5.42 3.09 19.97
N PRO A 125 4.53 4.02 20.33
CA PRO A 125 3.11 3.71 20.54
C PRO A 125 2.40 3.35 19.23
N GLY A 126 2.93 3.80 18.08
CA GLY A 126 2.32 3.56 16.78
C GLY A 126 1.01 4.31 16.57
N VAL A 127 0.13 3.68 15.81
CA VAL A 127 -1.22 4.15 15.52
C VAL A 127 -2.23 3.10 15.95
N THR A 128 -3.22 3.51 16.71
CA THR A 128 -4.32 2.65 17.14
C THR A 128 -5.61 3.04 16.42
N PHE A 129 -6.21 2.09 15.73
CA PHE A 129 -7.56 2.19 15.18
C PHE A 129 -8.51 1.36 16.01
N GLN A 130 -9.67 1.93 16.33
CA GLN A 130 -10.75 1.25 17.05
C GLN A 130 -12.07 1.41 16.31
N ASN A 131 -12.95 0.41 16.42
CA ASN A 131 -14.32 0.56 15.97
C ASN A 131 -15.11 1.49 16.91
N PRO A 132 -16.30 1.99 16.52
CA PRO A 132 -17.08 2.92 17.33
C PRO A 132 -17.42 2.42 18.74
N GLN A 133 -17.56 1.10 18.92
CA GLN A 133 -17.86 0.49 20.23
C GLN A 133 -16.63 0.19 21.07
N GLY A 134 -15.41 0.36 20.54
CA GLY A 134 -14.16 0.01 21.23
C GLY A 134 -13.95 -1.50 21.42
N THR A 135 -14.73 -2.37 20.73
CA THR A 135 -14.62 -3.83 20.84
C THR A 135 -13.59 -4.44 19.91
N LEU A 136 -13.26 -3.73 18.84
CA LEU A 136 -12.20 -4.10 17.90
C LEU A 136 -11.10 -3.06 17.94
N GLU A 137 -9.87 -3.52 18.03
CA GLU A 137 -8.69 -2.66 18.08
C GLU A 137 -7.59 -3.22 17.19
N CYS A 138 -6.92 -2.34 16.44
CA CYS A 138 -5.72 -2.64 15.66
C CYS A 138 -4.66 -1.58 15.96
N ASN A 139 -3.56 -2.00 16.59
CA ASN A 139 -2.39 -1.14 16.84
C ASN A 139 -1.22 -1.52 15.96
N ARG A 140 -0.63 -0.53 15.28
CA ARG A 140 0.54 -0.73 14.42
C ARG A 140 1.53 0.39 14.53
N ILE A 141 2.82 0.02 14.61
CA ILE A 141 3.93 0.99 14.61
C ILE A 141 4.36 1.39 13.20
N GLY A 142 3.88 0.68 12.16
CA GLY A 142 4.29 0.90 10.79
C GLY A 142 4.18 -0.36 9.94
N GLU A 143 4.81 -0.30 8.79
CA GLU A 143 4.88 -1.37 7.80
C GLU A 143 6.33 -1.64 7.39
N ALA A 144 6.65 -2.90 7.09
CA ALA A 144 7.92 -3.28 6.51
C ALA A 144 7.71 -4.31 5.40
N TYR A 145 8.30 -4.05 4.24
CA TYR A 145 8.33 -4.96 3.10
C TYR A 145 9.76 -5.07 2.56
N VAL A 146 10.46 -6.12 2.97
CA VAL A 146 11.89 -6.34 2.73
C VAL A 146 12.72 -5.19 3.30
N ASP A 147 13.27 -4.30 2.48
CA ASP A 147 14.10 -3.15 2.82
C ASP A 147 13.30 -1.85 2.97
N ASP A 148 12.13 -1.75 2.34
CA ASP A 148 11.22 -0.64 2.52
C ASP A 148 10.56 -0.73 3.89
N THR A 149 10.76 0.29 4.73
CA THR A 149 10.16 0.36 6.08
C THR A 149 9.53 1.73 6.30
N GLU A 150 8.39 1.74 6.96
CA GLU A 150 7.68 2.96 7.30
C GLU A 150 7.21 2.89 8.75
N PHE A 151 7.39 3.99 9.50
CA PHE A 151 6.89 4.14 10.86
C PHE A 151 5.76 5.15 10.91
N TRP A 152 4.76 4.85 11.70
CA TRP A 152 3.53 5.61 11.86
C TRP A 152 3.35 6.01 13.30
N LEU A 153 2.96 7.26 13.54
CA LEU A 153 2.76 7.78 14.87
C LEU A 153 1.54 8.68 14.95
N THR A 154 0.68 8.38 15.92
CA THR A 154 -0.37 9.27 16.42
C THR A 154 -0.34 9.26 17.93
N ILE A 155 -0.51 10.43 18.56
CA ILE A 155 -0.67 10.56 20.00
C ILE A 155 -1.92 11.43 20.20
N PRO A 156 -2.92 10.96 20.94
CA PRO A 156 -4.11 11.75 21.24
C PRO A 156 -3.75 13.08 21.93
N ASP A 157 -4.49 14.11 21.64
CA ASP A 157 -4.39 15.45 22.27
C ASP A 157 -2.98 16.08 22.18
N THR A 158 -2.23 15.71 21.15
CA THR A 158 -0.86 16.19 20.93
C THR A 158 -0.79 16.99 19.64
N ASP A 159 -0.12 18.13 19.69
CA ASP A 159 0.10 18.94 18.48
C ASP A 159 1.10 18.28 17.52
N ILE A 160 1.09 18.72 16.28
CA ILE A 160 1.91 18.15 15.21
C ILE A 160 3.40 18.37 15.44
N VAL A 161 3.79 19.43 16.15
CA VAL A 161 5.19 19.76 16.47
C VAL A 161 5.74 18.75 17.49
N GLN A 162 4.95 18.44 18.51
CA GLN A 162 5.34 17.44 19.51
C GLN A 162 5.36 16.02 18.87
N LEU A 163 4.39 15.70 18.00
CA LEU A 163 4.43 14.45 17.24
C LEU A 163 5.71 14.32 16.40
N ALA A 164 6.17 15.41 15.78
CA ALA A 164 7.39 15.41 15.00
C ALA A 164 8.63 15.16 15.88
N LYS A 165 8.68 15.68 17.11
CA LYS A 165 9.76 15.42 18.06
C LYS A 165 9.79 13.95 18.51
N GLU A 166 8.62 13.37 18.80
CA GLU A 166 8.54 11.95 19.15
C GLU A 166 8.94 11.06 17.97
N MET A 167 8.54 11.43 16.74
CA MET A 167 8.98 10.71 15.54
C MET A 167 10.48 10.86 15.28
N GLN A 168 11.08 12.01 15.60
CA GLN A 168 12.54 12.20 15.58
C GLN A 168 13.25 11.14 16.43
N ASP A 169 12.78 10.94 17.65
CA ASP A 169 13.36 9.94 18.58
C ASP A 169 13.17 8.50 18.05
N ILE A 170 12.00 8.20 17.46
CA ILE A 170 11.71 6.90 16.84
C ILE A 170 12.62 6.65 15.64
N ALA A 171 12.75 7.63 14.76
CA ALA A 171 13.58 7.53 13.54
C ALA A 171 15.06 7.37 13.89
N GLN A 172 15.56 8.13 14.86
CA GLN A 172 16.94 8.03 15.33
C GLN A 172 17.21 6.67 16.01
N HIS A 173 16.26 6.18 16.79
CA HIS A 173 16.40 4.86 17.41
C HIS A 173 16.42 3.73 16.38
N TRP A 174 15.59 3.83 15.33
CA TRP A 174 15.59 2.89 14.21
C TRP A 174 16.94 2.89 13.49
N GLU A 175 17.49 4.06 13.18
CA GLU A 175 18.81 4.19 12.57
C GLU A 175 19.90 3.51 13.42
N GLN A 176 19.90 3.76 14.73
CA GLN A 176 20.86 3.15 15.66
C GLN A 176 20.74 1.64 15.70
N LEU A 177 19.52 1.10 15.78
CA LEU A 177 19.27 -0.34 15.72
C LEU A 177 19.74 -0.95 14.41
N LEU A 178 19.44 -0.31 13.29
CA LEU A 178 19.86 -0.77 11.98
C LEU A 178 21.39 -0.80 11.85
N TYR A 179 22.06 0.23 12.38
CA TYR A 179 23.52 0.31 12.38
C TYR A 179 24.17 -0.85 13.14
N THR A 180 23.58 -1.33 14.24
CA THR A 180 24.10 -2.51 14.99
C THR A 180 24.13 -3.79 14.16
N THR A 181 23.35 -3.84 13.08
CA THR A 181 23.30 -4.99 12.16
C THR A 181 24.27 -4.86 10.98
N GLY A 182 25.01 -3.76 10.88
CA GLY A 182 25.83 -3.36 9.73
C GLY A 182 25.05 -2.55 8.70
N GLY A 183 23.72 -2.40 8.86
CA GLY A 183 22.88 -1.63 7.97
C GLY A 183 23.11 -0.12 8.10
N ALA A 184 22.59 0.63 7.16
CA ALA A 184 22.51 2.08 7.18
C ALA A 184 21.27 2.56 6.41
N LEU A 185 20.81 3.77 6.67
CA LEU A 185 19.75 4.40 5.90
C LEU A 185 20.33 5.13 4.67
N ALA A 186 19.58 5.12 3.59
CA ALA A 186 19.80 5.96 2.40
C ALA A 186 19.08 7.29 2.63
N LEU A 187 19.73 8.24 3.37
CA LEU A 187 19.09 9.45 3.85
C LEU A 187 18.46 10.29 2.73
N GLU A 188 19.06 10.27 1.54
CA GLU A 188 18.58 10.94 0.34
C GLU A 188 17.25 10.39 -0.21
N LYS A 189 16.86 9.20 0.22
CA LYS A 189 15.59 8.55 -0.14
C LYS A 189 14.57 8.57 1.00
N CYS A 190 15.01 8.88 2.21
CA CYS A 190 14.13 9.00 3.36
C CYS A 190 13.29 10.28 3.26
N PHE A 191 12.04 10.20 3.67
CA PHE A 191 11.15 11.35 3.77
C PHE A 191 10.12 11.15 4.89
N TYR A 192 9.49 12.22 5.30
CA TYR A 192 8.37 12.12 6.22
C TYR A 192 7.19 12.97 5.75
N VAL A 193 5.99 12.60 6.19
CA VAL A 193 4.76 13.32 5.93
C VAL A 193 4.12 13.69 7.25
N ALA A 194 3.70 14.94 7.38
CA ALA A 194 2.91 15.42 8.50
C ALA A 194 1.46 15.61 8.04
N LEU A 195 0.53 14.98 8.74
CA LEU A 195 -0.91 15.10 8.52
C LEU A 195 -1.50 15.80 9.74
N GLU A 196 -2.06 16.98 9.56
CA GLU A 196 -2.71 17.74 10.62
C GLU A 196 -4.15 18.05 10.22
N TRP A 197 -5.08 17.69 11.08
CA TRP A 197 -6.49 18.03 10.93
C TRP A 197 -6.83 19.24 11.76
N SER A 198 -7.49 20.22 11.16
CA SER A 198 -8.08 21.37 11.86
C SER A 198 -9.58 21.44 11.59
N PHE A 199 -10.29 22.11 12.47
CA PHE A 199 -11.75 22.17 12.47
C PHE A 199 -12.23 23.63 12.50
N PRO A 200 -11.87 24.47 11.52
CA PRO A 200 -12.36 25.84 11.46
C PRO A 200 -13.87 25.84 11.11
N ASN A 201 -14.68 26.55 11.91
CA ASN A 201 -16.11 26.73 11.65
C ASN A 201 -16.90 25.43 11.43
N ASP A 202 -16.61 24.38 12.21
CA ASP A 202 -17.22 23.05 12.10
C ASP A 202 -16.91 22.29 10.79
N GLU A 203 -16.09 22.85 9.90
CA GLU A 203 -15.53 22.16 8.75
C GLU A 203 -14.20 21.52 9.12
N HIS A 204 -13.94 20.32 8.60
CA HIS A 204 -12.65 19.65 8.79
C HIS A 204 -11.77 19.87 7.56
N THR A 205 -10.56 20.31 7.80
CA THR A 205 -9.58 20.53 6.73
C THR A 205 -8.28 19.82 7.07
N LEU A 206 -7.74 19.09 6.11
CA LEU A 206 -6.40 18.52 6.22
C LEU A 206 -5.37 19.59 5.85
N HIS A 207 -4.54 19.96 6.79
CA HIS A 207 -3.38 20.81 6.54
C HIS A 207 -2.13 20.00 6.28
N ALA A 208 -1.36 20.45 5.30
CA ALA A 208 0.04 20.10 5.19
C ALA A 208 0.83 21.25 5.81
N PRO A 209 1.30 21.15 7.05
CA PRO A 209 2.10 22.22 7.60
C PRO A 209 3.33 22.42 6.72
N SER A 210 3.42 23.58 6.09
CA SER A 210 4.52 23.94 5.18
C SER A 210 5.87 24.01 5.91
N THR A 211 5.82 24.28 7.22
CA THR A 211 6.98 24.27 8.11
C THR A 211 6.55 23.83 9.49
N LEU A 212 7.11 22.72 9.96
CA LEU A 212 6.81 22.20 11.31
C LEU A 212 7.55 22.94 12.43
N GLY A 213 8.38 23.95 12.16
CA GLY A 213 9.26 24.54 13.16
C GLY A 213 10.33 23.57 13.72
N THR A 214 10.18 22.27 13.44
CA THR A 214 11.15 21.19 13.72
C THR A 214 11.27 20.30 12.51
N SER A 215 12.48 19.91 12.14
CA SER A 215 12.74 18.95 11.07
C SER A 215 13.22 17.63 11.67
N ILE A 216 12.81 16.49 11.09
CA ILE A 216 13.43 15.20 11.41
C ILE A 216 14.83 15.21 10.85
N GLN A 217 15.82 14.91 11.69
CA GLN A 217 17.23 14.89 11.34
C GLN A 217 17.82 13.55 11.75
N LEU A 218 18.62 12.96 10.88
CA LEU A 218 19.26 11.68 11.15
C LEU A 218 20.77 11.80 10.97
N THR A 219 21.51 10.97 11.69
CA THR A 219 22.95 10.86 11.53
C THR A 219 23.31 10.01 10.32
N SER A 220 24.52 10.19 9.78
CA SER A 220 24.95 9.42 8.59
C SER A 220 25.32 7.95 8.88
N GLY A 221 25.17 7.49 10.11
CA GLY A 221 25.60 6.17 10.57
C GLY A 221 27.12 5.99 10.68
N ASN A 222 27.91 6.83 10.06
CA ASN A 222 29.38 6.84 10.14
C ASN A 222 29.89 8.00 11.02
N ASP A 223 29.07 9.04 11.18
CA ASP A 223 29.38 10.21 11.99
C ASP A 223 28.14 10.63 12.76
N TYR A 224 28.12 10.30 14.05
CA TYR A 224 27.02 10.63 14.97
C TYR A 224 26.95 12.12 15.36
N ASN A 225 27.89 12.92 14.91
CA ASN A 225 27.93 14.36 15.18
C ASN A 225 27.34 15.19 14.03
N THR A 226 27.17 14.58 12.85
CA THR A 226 26.63 15.27 11.68
C THR A 226 25.19 14.84 11.44
N PHE A 227 24.26 15.78 11.58
CA PHE A 227 22.83 15.57 11.34
C PHE A 227 22.45 16.03 9.94
N THR A 228 21.75 15.16 9.20
CA THR A 228 21.21 15.47 7.88
C THR A 228 19.69 15.62 8.01
N PRO A 229 19.11 16.76 7.59
CA PRO A 229 17.68 16.94 7.61
C PRO A 229 17.00 16.02 6.57
N ILE A 230 15.92 15.39 6.99
CA ILE A 230 15.08 14.53 6.14
C ILE A 230 14.00 15.41 5.48
N VAL A 231 13.73 15.14 4.21
CA VAL A 231 12.76 15.89 3.41
C VAL A 231 11.35 15.69 3.93
N GLN A 232 10.64 16.79 4.18
CA GLN A 232 9.19 16.74 4.40
C GLN A 232 8.49 16.69 3.04
N SER A 233 7.65 15.67 2.83
CA SER A 233 6.81 15.53 1.64
C SER A 233 5.41 16.08 1.91
N HIS A 234 4.80 16.70 0.90
CA HIS A 234 3.43 17.18 1.01
C HIS A 234 2.44 16.00 0.97
N PRO A 235 1.34 16.00 1.75
CA PRO A 235 0.36 14.92 1.76
C PRO A 235 -0.27 14.60 0.39
N SER A 236 -0.39 15.58 -0.50
CA SER A 236 -0.90 15.37 -1.87
C SER A 236 0.14 14.81 -2.84
N GLU A 237 1.40 14.71 -2.41
CA GLU A 237 2.47 14.14 -3.23
C GLU A 237 2.39 12.62 -3.22
N GLY A 238 1.98 12.03 -4.34
CA GLY A 238 2.02 10.57 -4.49
C GLY A 238 3.45 10.05 -4.44
N ARG A 239 3.71 9.13 -3.53
CA ARG A 239 5.01 8.46 -3.41
C ARG A 239 4.91 7.00 -3.83
N ARG A 240 5.97 6.52 -4.49
CA ARG A 240 6.02 5.14 -4.95
C ARG A 240 6.16 4.19 -3.76
N ASN A 241 5.23 3.25 -3.65
CA ASN A 241 5.29 2.14 -2.70
C ASN A 241 5.03 0.83 -3.45
N LEU A 242 6.03 -0.04 -3.53
CA LEU A 242 5.95 -1.37 -4.19
C LEU A 242 5.35 -1.34 -5.61
N GLY A 243 5.52 -0.24 -6.32
CA GLY A 243 5.02 -0.05 -7.69
C GLY A 243 3.70 0.69 -7.84
N ALA A 244 2.95 0.93 -6.76
CA ALA A 244 1.81 1.85 -6.72
C ALA A 244 2.27 3.26 -6.29
N TRP A 245 1.51 4.28 -6.68
CA TRP A 245 1.74 5.66 -6.25
C TRP A 245 0.60 6.11 -5.37
N ILE A 246 0.87 6.27 -4.08
CA ILE A 246 -0.14 6.57 -3.07
C ILE A 246 0.16 7.93 -2.45
N ALA A 247 -0.86 8.78 -2.36
CA ALA A 247 -0.81 10.04 -1.64
C ALA A 247 -1.62 9.93 -0.33
N PRO A 248 -1.09 10.42 0.80
CA PRO A 248 -1.77 10.35 2.09
C PRO A 248 -3.15 11.05 2.16
N ASP A 249 -3.38 12.04 1.30
CA ASP A 249 -4.66 12.75 1.20
C ASP A 249 -5.70 12.07 0.30
N GLY A 250 -5.36 10.89 -0.27
CA GLY A 250 -6.21 10.15 -1.19
C GLY A 250 -6.19 10.68 -2.63
N ASN A 251 -5.26 11.57 -2.99
CA ASN A 251 -5.11 12.09 -4.35
C ASN A 251 -4.49 11.03 -5.28
N ASN A 252 -5.18 10.73 -6.37
CA ASN A 252 -4.75 9.72 -7.34
C ASN A 252 -3.96 10.30 -8.53
N SER A 253 -3.71 11.60 -8.59
CA SER A 253 -3.14 12.24 -9.79
C SER A 253 -1.79 11.67 -10.21
N ALA A 254 -0.93 11.33 -9.25
CA ALA A 254 0.37 10.72 -9.53
C ALA A 254 0.22 9.30 -10.11
N ASP A 255 -0.62 8.45 -9.51
CA ASP A 255 -0.84 7.09 -9.99
C ASP A 255 -1.53 7.09 -11.36
N LEU A 256 -2.53 7.95 -11.57
CA LEU A 256 -3.20 8.16 -12.84
C LEU A 256 -2.20 8.56 -13.96
N GLN A 257 -1.33 9.54 -13.68
CA GLN A 257 -0.33 10.00 -14.64
C GLN A 257 0.64 8.88 -15.02
N ILE A 258 1.10 8.12 -14.05
CA ILE A 258 2.03 6.99 -14.26
C ILE A 258 1.36 5.87 -15.05
N LEU A 259 0.12 5.50 -14.72
CA LEU A 259 -0.63 4.49 -15.45
C LEU A 259 -0.88 4.91 -16.89
N CYS A 260 -1.32 6.15 -17.14
CA CYS A 260 -1.50 6.68 -18.50
C CYS A 260 -0.18 6.68 -19.28
N GLY A 261 0.93 7.16 -18.67
CA GLY A 261 2.24 7.17 -19.30
C GLY A 261 2.76 5.77 -19.63
N LYS A 262 2.56 4.81 -18.70
CA LYS A 262 2.93 3.41 -18.89
C LYS A 262 2.12 2.76 -20.03
N GLY A 263 0.80 2.96 -20.02
CA GLY A 263 -0.10 2.45 -21.08
C GLY A 263 0.28 2.99 -22.45
N LEU A 264 0.50 4.30 -22.54
CA LEU A 264 0.92 4.96 -23.78
C LEU A 264 2.27 4.42 -24.28
N SER A 265 3.29 4.40 -23.42
CA SER A 265 4.63 3.91 -23.79
C SER A 265 4.61 2.47 -24.27
N MET A 266 3.95 1.58 -23.52
CA MET A 266 3.84 0.16 -23.91
C MET A 266 3.07 -0.02 -25.22
N SER A 267 1.98 0.71 -25.43
CA SER A 267 1.19 0.62 -26.67
C SER A 267 1.98 1.11 -27.90
N ILE A 268 2.76 2.18 -27.76
CA ILE A 268 3.66 2.67 -28.81
C ILE A 268 4.74 1.63 -29.13
N ASN A 269 5.37 1.05 -28.11
CA ASN A 269 6.41 0.02 -28.31
C ASN A 269 5.86 -1.24 -29.01
N ILE A 270 4.66 -1.70 -28.64
CA ILE A 270 4.00 -2.83 -29.30
C ILE A 270 3.64 -2.44 -30.75
N ALA A 271 3.15 -1.24 -30.96
CA ALA A 271 2.79 -0.74 -32.30
C ALA A 271 4.00 -0.59 -33.23
N ALA A 272 5.15 -0.20 -32.69
CA ALA A 272 6.41 -0.06 -33.43
C ALA A 272 7.07 -1.42 -33.72
N SER A 273 6.72 -2.49 -33.01
CA SER A 273 7.17 -3.84 -33.29
C SER A 273 6.43 -4.39 -34.51
N HIS A 274 7.13 -5.06 -35.41
CA HIS A 274 6.52 -5.60 -36.64
C HIS A 274 5.67 -6.86 -36.39
N LEU A 275 4.83 -6.83 -35.34
CA LEU A 275 3.97 -7.95 -34.95
C LEU A 275 2.75 -8.05 -35.87
N GLN A 276 2.32 -9.28 -36.17
CA GLN A 276 1.06 -9.53 -36.86
C GLN A 276 -0.13 -9.28 -35.89
N ARG A 277 -1.34 -9.10 -36.43
CA ARG A 277 -2.54 -8.76 -35.65
C ARG A 277 -2.79 -9.70 -34.47
N HIS A 278 -2.64 -11.00 -34.66
CA HIS A 278 -2.84 -11.97 -33.58
C HIS A 278 -1.75 -11.91 -32.52
N GLU A 279 -0.51 -11.57 -32.90
CA GLU A 279 0.61 -11.37 -31.98
C GLU A 279 0.42 -10.08 -31.15
N VAL A 280 -0.13 -9.02 -31.76
CA VAL A 280 -0.49 -7.79 -31.04
C VAL A 280 -1.57 -8.07 -29.99
N ILE A 281 -2.60 -8.89 -30.32
CA ILE A 281 -3.60 -9.32 -29.33
C ILE A 281 -2.95 -10.11 -28.19
N LEU A 282 -2.00 -10.98 -28.51
CA LEU A 282 -1.26 -11.75 -27.51
C LEU A 282 -0.41 -10.82 -26.63
N ALA A 283 0.34 -9.89 -27.22
CA ALA A 283 1.14 -8.89 -26.50
C ALA A 283 0.27 -8.01 -25.57
N TYR A 284 -0.92 -7.60 -26.05
CA TYR A 284 -1.89 -6.90 -25.21
C TYR A 284 -2.27 -7.72 -23.99
N LYS A 285 -2.67 -8.99 -24.16
CA LYS A 285 -3.15 -9.86 -23.08
C LYS A 285 -2.04 -10.29 -22.11
N MET A 286 -0.82 -10.52 -22.63
CA MET A 286 0.27 -11.11 -21.84
C MET A 286 1.23 -10.08 -21.27
N MET A 287 1.32 -8.89 -21.84
CA MET A 287 2.29 -7.87 -21.41
C MET A 287 1.59 -6.60 -20.90
N LEU A 288 0.79 -5.94 -21.73
CA LEU A 288 0.20 -4.65 -21.40
C LEU A 288 -0.85 -4.81 -20.29
N GLN A 289 -1.83 -5.67 -20.47
CA GLN A 289 -2.93 -5.85 -19.52
C GLN A 289 -2.44 -6.27 -18.13
N PRO A 290 -1.56 -7.27 -17.94
CA PRO A 290 -1.02 -7.60 -16.62
C PRO A 290 -0.20 -6.46 -16.00
N ALA A 291 0.56 -5.73 -16.81
CA ALA A 291 1.36 -4.60 -16.35
C ALA A 291 0.49 -3.43 -15.85
N MET A 292 -0.69 -3.23 -16.42
CA MET A 292 -1.67 -2.23 -15.98
C MET A 292 -2.44 -2.69 -14.74
N LYS A 293 -2.81 -3.98 -14.67
CA LYS A 293 -3.62 -4.54 -13.58
C LYS A 293 -2.92 -4.65 -12.23
N TYR A 294 -1.59 -4.62 -12.21
CA TYR A 294 -0.81 -4.92 -11.00
C TYR A 294 -1.21 -4.06 -9.78
N THR A 295 -1.39 -2.76 -9.97
CA THR A 295 -1.69 -1.82 -8.87
C THR A 295 -3.19 -1.61 -8.66
N LEU A 296 -4.03 -1.97 -9.62
CA LEU A 296 -5.47 -1.65 -9.62
C LEU A 296 -6.24 -2.18 -8.41
N SER A 297 -5.82 -3.29 -7.83
CA SER A 297 -6.48 -3.83 -6.63
C SER A 297 -6.38 -2.91 -5.40
N SER A 298 -5.42 -2.01 -5.39
CA SER A 298 -5.12 -1.13 -4.23
C SER A 298 -5.35 0.35 -4.53
N THR A 299 -5.58 0.73 -5.80
CA THR A 299 -5.87 2.11 -6.20
C THR A 299 -7.33 2.48 -5.96
N THR A 300 -7.64 3.75 -5.99
CA THR A 300 -9.00 4.28 -5.78
C THR A 300 -9.45 5.16 -6.96
N LEU A 301 -9.05 4.79 -8.19
CA LEU A 301 -9.43 5.52 -9.40
C LEU A 301 -10.95 5.49 -9.58
N ASN A 302 -11.54 6.64 -9.93
CA ASN A 302 -12.96 6.70 -10.28
C ASN A 302 -13.18 6.30 -11.75
N THR A 303 -14.43 6.19 -12.17
CA THR A 303 -14.82 5.79 -13.54
C THR A 303 -14.22 6.71 -14.60
N LEU A 304 -14.13 8.03 -14.35
CA LEU A 304 -13.55 8.98 -15.31
C LEU A 304 -12.03 8.80 -15.42
N GLU A 305 -11.34 8.63 -14.31
CA GLU A 305 -9.90 8.35 -14.24
C GLU A 305 -9.56 7.03 -14.91
N CYS A 306 -10.32 5.96 -14.65
CA CYS A 306 -10.18 4.69 -15.35
C CYS A 306 -10.37 4.83 -16.87
N THR A 307 -11.35 5.64 -17.29
CA THR A 307 -11.56 5.93 -18.72
C THR A 307 -10.37 6.68 -19.34
N GLN A 308 -9.71 7.58 -18.58
CA GLN A 308 -8.50 8.26 -19.06
C GLN A 308 -7.34 7.26 -19.25
N VAL A 309 -7.18 6.30 -18.33
CA VAL A 309 -6.20 5.23 -18.49
C VAL A 309 -6.46 4.42 -19.76
N ASP A 310 -7.70 3.97 -19.96
CA ASP A 310 -8.07 3.21 -21.17
C ASP A 310 -7.82 4.01 -22.47
N ARG A 311 -8.14 5.29 -22.47
CA ARG A 311 -7.90 6.19 -23.62
C ARG A 311 -6.41 6.39 -23.95
N SER A 312 -5.52 6.19 -22.99
CA SER A 312 -4.09 6.37 -23.20
C SER A 312 -3.47 5.31 -24.14
N TYR A 313 -4.01 4.11 -24.18
CA TYR A 313 -3.41 2.99 -24.93
C TYR A 313 -4.38 2.29 -25.89
N LEU A 314 -5.68 2.23 -25.56
CA LEU A 314 -6.65 1.40 -26.28
C LEU A 314 -6.79 1.80 -27.77
N PRO A 315 -6.88 3.09 -28.16
CA PRO A 315 -7.00 3.49 -29.56
C PRO A 315 -5.82 3.01 -30.42
N THR A 316 -4.60 3.09 -29.90
CA THR A 316 -3.38 2.61 -30.56
C THR A 316 -3.43 1.10 -30.73
N MET A 317 -3.75 0.38 -29.66
CA MET A 317 -3.83 -1.09 -29.70
C MET A 317 -4.89 -1.59 -30.65
N LEU A 318 -6.10 -1.01 -30.64
CA LEU A 318 -7.20 -1.41 -31.51
C LEU A 318 -6.82 -1.31 -33.01
N SER A 319 -6.17 -0.23 -33.41
CA SER A 319 -5.73 -0.03 -34.79
C SER A 319 -4.78 -1.14 -35.24
N HIS A 320 -3.82 -1.53 -34.42
CA HIS A 320 -2.83 -2.57 -34.72
C HIS A 320 -3.40 -4.00 -34.64
N MET A 321 -4.45 -4.19 -33.83
CA MET A 321 -5.23 -5.45 -33.79
C MET A 321 -6.17 -5.59 -35.00
N GLY A 322 -6.30 -4.55 -35.84
CA GLY A 322 -7.18 -4.53 -36.99
C GLY A 322 -8.63 -4.13 -36.70
N PHE A 323 -8.87 -3.54 -35.52
CA PHE A 323 -10.18 -2.97 -35.17
C PHE A 323 -10.20 -1.46 -35.46
N ASN A 324 -11.39 -0.95 -35.77
CA ASN A 324 -11.57 0.48 -35.85
C ASN A 324 -11.49 1.08 -34.44
N ARG A 325 -10.76 2.20 -34.29
CA ARG A 325 -10.67 2.94 -33.02
C ARG A 325 -12.03 3.39 -32.46
N ASN A 326 -13.04 3.51 -33.30
CA ASN A 326 -14.40 3.86 -32.94
C ASN A 326 -15.31 2.62 -32.78
N THR A 327 -14.74 1.40 -32.66
CA THR A 327 -15.50 0.19 -32.37
C THR A 327 -16.31 0.38 -31.10
N LYS A 328 -17.61 0.05 -31.16
CA LYS A 328 -18.52 0.22 -30.02
C LYS A 328 -18.01 -0.54 -28.78
N GLN A 329 -18.06 0.10 -27.63
CA GLN A 329 -17.60 -0.49 -26.36
C GLN A 329 -18.27 -1.85 -26.05
N LEU A 330 -19.55 -2.01 -26.44
CA LEU A 330 -20.25 -3.28 -26.26
C LEU A 330 -19.57 -4.43 -27.01
N LEU A 331 -19.02 -4.18 -28.21
CA LEU A 331 -18.28 -5.19 -28.98
C LEU A 331 -16.86 -5.42 -28.41
N LEU A 332 -16.25 -4.41 -27.81
CA LEU A 332 -14.92 -4.54 -27.19
C LEU A 332 -14.99 -5.30 -25.87
N PHE A 333 -15.89 -4.91 -24.99
CA PHE A 333 -15.94 -5.37 -23.60
C PHE A 333 -17.02 -6.44 -23.35
N GLY A 334 -17.86 -6.74 -24.32
CA GLY A 334 -18.85 -7.81 -24.20
C GLY A 334 -18.22 -9.20 -24.14
N PRO A 335 -18.96 -10.20 -23.66
CA PRO A 335 -18.47 -11.57 -23.55
C PRO A 335 -18.26 -12.22 -24.92
N PRO A 336 -17.18 -13.02 -25.11
CA PRO A 336 -16.93 -13.73 -26.37
C PRO A 336 -18.06 -14.70 -26.76
N SER A 337 -18.79 -15.23 -25.78
CA SER A 337 -19.97 -16.09 -26.01
C SER A 337 -21.09 -15.40 -26.80
N LEU A 338 -21.12 -14.05 -26.80
CA LEU A 338 -22.06 -13.24 -27.56
C LEU A 338 -21.41 -12.61 -28.84
N GLY A 339 -20.23 -13.11 -29.24
CA GLY A 339 -19.52 -12.62 -30.44
C GLY A 339 -18.72 -11.33 -30.23
N ALA A 340 -18.55 -10.89 -29.01
CA ALA A 340 -17.70 -9.75 -28.64
C ALA A 340 -16.22 -10.17 -28.45
N ILE A 341 -15.32 -9.18 -28.33
CA ILE A 341 -13.87 -9.41 -28.27
C ILE A 341 -13.45 -9.90 -26.88
N GLY A 342 -14.19 -9.55 -25.83
CA GLY A 342 -13.94 -9.96 -24.47
C GLY A 342 -12.74 -9.23 -23.84
N PHE A 343 -12.50 -7.98 -24.18
CA PHE A 343 -11.58 -7.12 -23.44
C PHE A 343 -12.23 -6.69 -22.13
N THR A 344 -11.44 -6.29 -21.18
CA THR A 344 -11.90 -5.65 -19.95
C THR A 344 -11.42 -4.19 -19.93
N ASN A 345 -12.22 -3.29 -19.38
CA ASN A 345 -11.82 -1.92 -19.13
C ASN A 345 -11.19 -1.79 -17.74
N THR A 346 -10.44 -0.71 -17.53
CA THR A 346 -9.70 -0.47 -16.27
C THR A 346 -10.64 -0.43 -15.07
N TRP A 347 -11.85 0.15 -15.16
CA TRP A 347 -12.83 0.18 -14.07
C TRP A 347 -13.27 -1.22 -13.65
N THR A 348 -13.61 -2.06 -14.61
CA THR A 348 -14.01 -3.46 -14.34
C THR A 348 -12.86 -4.27 -13.76
N ASP A 349 -11.64 -4.11 -14.30
CA ASP A 349 -10.45 -4.80 -13.81
C ASP A 349 -10.11 -4.39 -12.37
N GLN A 350 -10.18 -3.09 -12.06
CA GLN A 350 -9.99 -2.56 -10.73
C GLN A 350 -11.04 -3.13 -9.76
N GLY A 351 -12.31 -3.02 -10.10
CA GLY A 351 -13.39 -3.44 -9.21
C GLY A 351 -13.36 -4.93 -8.92
N ILE A 352 -13.14 -5.78 -9.93
CA ILE A 352 -12.99 -7.23 -9.73
C ILE A 352 -11.80 -7.53 -8.81
N ALA A 353 -10.64 -6.93 -9.07
CA ALA A 353 -9.44 -7.14 -8.26
C ALA A 353 -9.63 -6.67 -6.81
N GLN A 354 -10.30 -5.55 -6.60
CA GLN A 354 -10.63 -5.03 -5.28
C GLN A 354 -11.59 -5.94 -4.52
N VAL A 355 -12.66 -6.40 -5.17
CA VAL A 355 -13.62 -7.35 -4.54
C VAL A 355 -12.93 -8.66 -4.17
N GLN A 356 -12.08 -9.20 -5.03
CA GLN A 356 -11.30 -10.40 -4.73
C GLN A 356 -10.35 -10.19 -3.55
N LEU A 357 -9.67 -9.05 -3.51
CA LEU A 357 -8.75 -8.69 -2.42
C LEU A 357 -9.53 -8.49 -1.10
N PHE A 358 -10.66 -7.78 -1.14
CA PHE A 358 -11.54 -7.58 0.01
C PHE A 358 -11.99 -8.92 0.62
N LEU A 359 -12.59 -9.78 -0.19
CA LEU A 359 -13.08 -11.09 0.25
C LEU A 359 -11.93 -11.98 0.74
N GLY A 360 -10.77 -11.92 0.08
CA GLY A 360 -9.58 -12.63 0.49
C GLY A 360 -9.10 -12.23 1.88
N GLN A 361 -9.03 -10.93 2.16
CA GLN A 361 -8.57 -10.41 3.45
C GLN A 361 -9.56 -10.67 4.60
N ILE A 362 -10.86 -10.52 4.34
CA ILE A 362 -11.90 -10.84 5.33
C ILE A 362 -11.85 -12.34 5.72
N ARG A 363 -11.62 -13.23 4.75
CA ARG A 363 -11.53 -14.69 5.01
C ARG A 363 -10.27 -15.10 5.77
N LYS A 364 -9.16 -14.40 5.55
CA LYS A 364 -7.89 -14.69 6.27
C LYS A 364 -8.00 -14.43 7.77
N LYS A 365 -8.91 -13.56 8.22
CA LYS A 365 -9.08 -13.14 9.62
C LYS A 365 -7.78 -12.64 10.27
N GLU A 366 -6.89 -12.07 9.47
CA GLU A 366 -5.64 -11.45 9.90
C GLU A 366 -5.81 -9.94 10.12
N GLU A 367 -4.72 -9.25 10.44
CA GLU A 367 -4.71 -7.82 10.77
C GLU A 367 -5.35 -6.91 9.71
N ILE A 368 -5.16 -7.19 8.41
CA ILE A 368 -5.78 -6.39 7.33
C ILE A 368 -7.31 -6.58 7.37
N GLY A 369 -7.77 -7.81 7.56
CA GLY A 369 -9.20 -8.09 7.71
C GLY A 369 -9.80 -7.40 8.93
N LEU A 370 -9.08 -7.38 10.06
CA LEU A 370 -9.48 -6.64 11.27
C LEU A 370 -9.56 -5.13 10.98
N LEU A 371 -8.56 -4.56 10.32
CA LEU A 371 -8.55 -3.14 9.96
C LEU A 371 -9.70 -2.79 8.99
N LEU A 372 -10.01 -3.66 8.03
CA LEU A 372 -11.17 -3.50 7.15
C LEU A 372 -12.47 -3.43 7.96
N HIS A 373 -12.67 -4.33 8.94
CA HIS A 373 -13.85 -4.28 9.80
C HIS A 373 -13.93 -2.96 10.58
N ILE A 374 -12.84 -2.54 11.21
CA ILE A 374 -12.78 -1.29 11.97
C ILE A 374 -13.13 -0.08 11.09
N ILE A 375 -12.54 -0.01 9.89
CA ILE A 375 -12.79 1.10 8.96
C ILE A 375 -14.23 1.08 8.46
N MET A 376 -14.80 -0.08 8.15
CA MET A 376 -16.19 -0.19 7.70
C MET A 376 -17.18 0.25 8.76
N GLU A 377 -16.99 -0.12 10.02
CA GLU A 377 -17.87 0.30 11.10
C GLU A 377 -17.77 1.82 11.36
N ASN A 378 -16.57 2.38 11.31
CA ASN A 378 -16.39 3.82 11.42
C ASN A 378 -17.01 4.57 10.23
N LEU A 379 -16.87 4.02 9.01
CA LEU A 379 -17.48 4.60 7.82
C LEU A 379 -19.01 4.56 7.91
N GLN A 380 -19.57 3.45 8.42
CA GLN A 380 -21.00 3.32 8.66
C GLN A 380 -21.51 4.38 9.66
N LEU A 381 -20.72 4.67 10.71
CA LEU A 381 -21.02 5.74 11.65
C LEU A 381 -20.99 7.13 10.98
N VAL A 382 -19.98 7.41 10.14
CA VAL A 382 -19.88 8.67 9.38
C VAL A 382 -21.08 8.85 8.43
N ILE A 383 -21.53 7.75 7.80
CA ILE A 383 -22.72 7.74 6.96
C ILE A 383 -24.01 7.98 7.78
N GLY A 384 -24.00 7.56 9.04
CA GLY A 384 -25.16 7.68 9.93
C GLY A 384 -26.25 6.64 9.65
N SER A 385 -25.86 5.39 9.30
CA SER A 385 -26.81 4.28 9.05
C SER A 385 -26.52 3.09 9.94
N SER A 386 -27.57 2.41 10.41
CA SER A 386 -27.46 1.12 11.12
C SER A 386 -27.27 -0.06 10.17
N ARG A 387 -27.53 0.12 8.88
CA ARG A 387 -27.51 -0.96 7.89
C ARG A 387 -26.09 -1.26 7.40
N PRO A 388 -25.75 -2.53 7.11
CA PRO A 388 -24.45 -2.89 6.54
C PRO A 388 -24.17 -2.16 5.23
N LEU A 389 -22.93 -1.66 5.04
CA LEU A 389 -22.53 -0.80 3.95
C LEU A 389 -22.96 -1.30 2.56
N PHE A 390 -22.63 -2.52 2.21
CA PHE A 390 -22.83 -3.04 0.85
C PHE A 390 -24.28 -3.44 0.52
N THR A 391 -25.21 -3.33 1.46
CA THR A 391 -26.62 -3.66 1.26
C THR A 391 -27.49 -2.44 0.92
N TYR A 392 -26.87 -1.27 0.81
CA TYR A 392 -27.57 0.02 0.73
C TYR A 392 -27.47 0.64 -0.66
N PRO A 393 -28.55 1.20 -1.24
CA PRO A 393 -28.51 1.94 -2.50
C PRO A 393 -28.03 3.39 -2.25
N LEU A 394 -26.71 3.66 -2.34
CA LEU A 394 -26.14 4.83 -1.71
C LEU A 394 -25.60 5.92 -2.61
N LEU A 395 -26.05 6.03 -3.85
CA LEU A 395 -25.64 7.11 -4.74
C LEU A 395 -25.78 8.54 -4.15
N GLN A 396 -26.71 8.72 -3.20
CA GLN A 396 -26.96 10.03 -2.59
C GLN A 396 -26.01 10.38 -1.43
N VAL A 397 -25.43 9.37 -0.76
CA VAL A 397 -24.60 9.56 0.44
C VAL A 397 -23.10 9.54 0.12
N LEU A 398 -22.71 8.95 -1.00
CA LEU A 398 -21.31 8.90 -1.45
C LEU A 398 -20.63 10.28 -1.50
N LYS A 399 -21.39 11.34 -1.79
CA LYS A 399 -20.89 12.72 -1.81
C LYS A 399 -20.51 13.29 -0.43
N PHE A 400 -20.99 12.68 0.67
CA PHE A 400 -20.68 13.08 2.04
C PHE A 400 -19.56 12.25 2.66
N CYS A 401 -19.11 11.19 1.99
CA CYS A 401 -18.06 10.32 2.46
C CYS A 401 -16.71 10.73 1.84
N PRO A 402 -15.63 10.78 2.62
CA PRO A 402 -14.30 10.95 2.04
C PRO A 402 -14.02 9.79 1.09
N ARG A 403 -13.37 10.10 -0.03
CA ARG A 403 -12.93 9.08 -0.98
C ARG A 403 -11.98 8.12 -0.26
N ASN A 404 -12.27 6.84 -0.33
CA ASN A 404 -11.45 5.79 0.28
C ASN A 404 -11.62 4.47 -0.49
N TRP A 405 -10.80 3.50 -0.17
CA TRP A 405 -10.77 2.23 -0.88
C TRP A 405 -12.08 1.43 -0.73
N ILE A 406 -12.71 1.43 0.44
CA ILE A 406 -13.98 0.71 0.68
C ILE A 406 -15.12 1.34 -0.10
N ILE A 407 -15.18 2.67 -0.16
CA ILE A 407 -16.15 3.40 -1.00
C ILE A 407 -15.96 3.05 -2.48
N ASN A 408 -14.72 2.91 -2.94
CA ASN A 408 -14.45 2.54 -4.32
C ASN A 408 -14.93 1.11 -4.65
N VAL A 409 -14.72 0.14 -3.74
CA VAL A 409 -15.30 -1.20 -3.85
C VAL A 409 -16.80 -1.15 -3.95
N TRP A 410 -17.42 -0.35 -3.14
CA TRP A 410 -18.88 -0.20 -3.08
C TRP A 410 -19.46 0.47 -4.32
N ASP A 411 -18.84 1.53 -4.81
CA ASP A 411 -19.23 2.21 -6.05
C ASP A 411 -19.16 1.23 -7.26
N PHE A 412 -18.11 0.40 -7.32
CA PHE A 412 -18.05 -0.65 -8.32
C PHE A 412 -19.20 -1.66 -8.19
N LEU A 413 -19.50 -2.15 -6.99
CA LEU A 413 -20.60 -3.09 -6.77
C LEU A 413 -21.94 -2.48 -7.20
N LEU A 414 -22.20 -1.22 -6.86
CA LEU A 414 -23.40 -0.51 -7.32
C LEU A 414 -23.48 -0.42 -8.85
N SER A 415 -22.35 -0.17 -9.51
CA SER A 415 -22.30 -0.06 -10.98
C SER A 415 -22.69 -1.34 -11.73
N ILE A 416 -22.59 -2.49 -11.06
CA ILE A 416 -22.95 -3.82 -11.60
C ILE A 416 -24.18 -4.43 -10.93
N ASN A 417 -24.92 -3.67 -10.11
CA ASN A 417 -26.00 -4.15 -9.26
C ASN A 417 -25.61 -5.37 -8.37
N GLY A 418 -24.35 -5.36 -7.93
CA GLY A 418 -23.79 -6.40 -7.05
C GLY A 418 -23.89 -6.02 -5.58
N THR A 419 -23.93 -7.02 -4.71
CA THR A 419 -23.88 -6.85 -3.25
C THR A 419 -22.91 -7.83 -2.62
N ILE A 420 -22.34 -7.48 -1.46
CA ILE A 420 -21.57 -8.40 -0.63
C ILE A 420 -22.33 -8.59 0.68
N GLN A 421 -22.61 -9.86 1.01
CA GLN A 421 -23.16 -10.24 2.31
C GLN A 421 -22.05 -10.88 3.14
N LEU A 422 -21.83 -10.35 4.34
CA LEU A 422 -20.89 -10.91 5.30
C LEU A 422 -21.62 -11.78 6.31
N GLU A 423 -21.01 -12.90 6.75
CA GLU A 423 -21.60 -13.83 7.73
C GLU A 423 -21.95 -13.13 9.05
N LYS A 424 -21.17 -12.14 9.43
CA LYS A 424 -21.45 -11.26 10.57
C LYS A 424 -21.80 -9.89 10.02
N SER A 425 -23.07 -9.60 9.92
CA SER A 425 -23.51 -8.21 9.80
C SER A 425 -23.42 -7.59 11.19
N TRP A 426 -22.58 -6.57 11.31
CA TRP A 426 -22.61 -5.76 12.53
C TRP A 426 -23.70 -4.71 12.41
N HIS A 427 -24.48 -4.58 13.49
CA HIS A 427 -25.41 -3.48 13.65
C HIS A 427 -24.74 -2.46 14.57
N LEU A 428 -24.61 -1.24 14.09
CA LEU A 428 -24.24 -0.14 14.97
C LEU A 428 -25.38 0.09 15.96
N GLU A 429 -25.05 0.07 17.24
CA GLU A 429 -25.99 0.47 18.27
C GLU A 429 -26.01 2.00 18.37
N THR A 430 -27.17 2.56 18.64
CA THR A 430 -27.32 3.98 18.93
C THR A 430 -26.68 4.31 20.28
N GLN A 431 -26.11 5.52 20.41
CA GLN A 431 -25.49 5.94 21.66
C GLN A 431 -26.46 6.08 22.83
N ARG A 432 -27.75 6.34 22.54
CA ARG A 432 -28.81 6.48 23.53
C ARG A 432 -29.98 5.56 23.17
N THR A 433 -30.66 5.10 24.19
CA THR A 433 -31.91 4.32 24.02
C THR A 433 -32.94 5.17 23.26
N ASN A 434 -33.51 4.62 22.20
CA ASN A 434 -34.49 5.27 21.30
C ASN A 434 -33.93 6.32 20.32
N ASP A 435 -32.62 6.52 20.21
CA ASP A 435 -32.05 7.29 19.11
C ASP A 435 -32.23 6.52 17.80
N LEU A 436 -32.39 7.27 16.71
CA LEU A 436 -32.42 6.70 15.35
C LEU A 436 -31.25 7.25 14.55
N PHE A 437 -30.70 6.44 13.69
CA PHE A 437 -29.72 6.91 12.72
C PHE A 437 -30.38 7.80 11.69
N LEU A 438 -29.79 8.96 11.47
CA LEU A 438 -30.36 10.01 10.61
C LEU A 438 -30.64 9.51 9.19
N MET A 439 -29.68 8.77 8.61
CA MET A 439 -29.85 8.26 7.25
C MET A 439 -30.92 7.16 7.14
N ASP A 440 -31.05 6.31 8.14
CA ASP A 440 -32.12 5.31 8.16
C ASP A 440 -33.49 6.00 8.17
N THR A 441 -33.61 7.09 8.90
CA THR A 441 -34.85 7.89 8.94
C THR A 441 -35.12 8.56 7.59
N ILE A 442 -34.09 9.20 6.98
CA ILE A 442 -34.22 9.84 5.66
C ILE A 442 -34.63 8.82 4.60
N MET A 443 -34.01 7.65 4.59
CA MET A 443 -34.31 6.63 3.58
C MET A 443 -35.70 6.00 3.77
N ASN A 444 -36.10 5.76 5.00
CA ASN A 444 -37.44 5.29 5.27
C ASN A 444 -38.50 6.32 4.83
N CYS A 445 -38.20 7.60 4.94
CA CYS A 445 -39.05 8.64 4.39
C CYS A 445 -39.01 8.70 2.86
N ALA A 446 -37.85 8.49 2.24
CA ALA A 446 -37.69 8.53 0.78
C ALA A 446 -38.41 7.36 0.09
N ASP A 447 -38.42 6.18 0.69
CA ASP A 447 -39.17 5.03 0.17
C ASP A 447 -40.68 5.26 0.11
N HIS A 448 -41.20 6.21 0.91
CA HIS A 448 -42.60 6.67 0.84
C HIS A 448 -42.84 7.77 -0.21
N TYR A 449 -41.77 8.33 -0.80
CA TYR A 449 -41.84 9.39 -1.81
C TYR A 449 -41.48 8.95 -3.22
N VAL A 450 -41.41 7.63 -3.50
CA VAL A 450 -41.37 7.16 -4.89
C VAL A 450 -42.70 7.53 -5.52
N ALA A 451 -42.68 8.63 -6.34
CA ALA A 451 -43.84 9.05 -7.08
C ALA A 451 -44.38 7.88 -7.91
N PRO A 452 -45.70 7.73 -7.99
CA PRO A 452 -46.30 6.73 -8.87
C PRO A 452 -45.85 6.96 -10.32
N PRO A 453 -45.82 5.92 -11.14
CA PRO A 453 -45.27 5.89 -12.50
C PRO A 453 -45.96 6.90 -13.42
#